data_4be5782fc32e956cf13bb0f88a684c98
#
_entry.id   4be5782fc32e956cf13bb0f88a684c98
#
_cell.length_a   1.000
_cell.length_b   1.000
_cell.length_c   1.000
_cell.angle_alpha   90.00
_cell.angle_beta   90.00
_cell.angle_gamma   90.00
#
_symmetry.space_group_name_H-M   'P 1'
#
loop_
_entity.id
_entity.type
_entity.pdbx_description
1 polymer ?
#
loop_
_entity_poly.entity_id
_entity_poly.type
_entity_poly.pdbx_seq_one_letter_code
_entity_poly.pdbx_strand_id
1 'polypeptide(L)'
;MRPHTPELAEWYRAEGYWTDRLLIDFLESAVRRFPDKTAIIDDRFGSITYLALQERVFRLSIALYQRGVRSGDRFVIALPNWHHVPLVMLALGYIGAISVHMPVMGREREFEGVLRVSGAKGLVVPDCYHGHDYVSMIDPITQELEGLDLKVSIELGDSKPGWLDFEQLLEEAHTSLPDPDWRPNPDDITSVLFTSGSSGDPKGVIHSANTLGALNTTLAPIYGFGPDDVIFMAASLGFSAGLIHGPRLALFLGTTLILQESWNAEQALETMAREGAAFTLFTPTLLHDLLESDALAQYGPRLALQLILCGGSNVPRHLLRSARERLPDTLTSVIWGMTEGIGSSCWPQDTPERVTETDGKAFLGTELDILGLDGERLPRGVEGELIMRGPQRFLGYFGRPELDHEIFLPDGWLHTGDVAMIDSEGYVTILGRSKETIIRGGANISPAEVETVLSSDPQIRQIAVVAIADERLGQRLCACIVPAESGAGPTLDDVKTMAERAGLAKYKWPEHVRIVESLPMTSSGKVLRRVLQQQTLAALEDDVG
;
A
#
# COMPACT_ATOMS: atom_id res chain seq x y z
N MET A 1 8.70 8.25 -19.05
CA MET A 1 7.55 8.89 -18.37
C MET A 1 6.42 9.15 -19.36
N ARG A 2 5.20 8.97 -18.91
CA ARG A 2 3.96 9.30 -19.62
C ARG A 2 3.15 10.32 -18.81
N PRO A 3 3.48 11.62 -18.89
CA PRO A 3 2.73 12.66 -18.20
C PRO A 3 1.26 12.64 -18.63
N HIS A 4 0.41 13.27 -17.84
CA HIS A 4 -0.97 13.54 -18.25
C HIS A 4 -0.99 14.46 -19.48
N THR A 5 -2.03 14.38 -20.30
CA THR A 5 -2.17 15.33 -21.40
C THR A 5 -2.33 16.75 -20.83
N PRO A 6 -1.91 17.79 -21.56
CA PRO A 6 -2.06 19.18 -21.09
C PRO A 6 -3.49 19.52 -20.69
N GLU A 7 -4.48 19.03 -21.43
CA GLU A 7 -5.90 19.28 -21.19
C GLU A 7 -6.37 18.63 -19.87
N LEU A 8 -5.94 17.40 -19.58
CA LEU A 8 -6.24 16.73 -18.32
C LEU A 8 -5.56 17.42 -17.14
N ALA A 9 -4.29 17.81 -17.30
CA ALA A 9 -3.52 18.52 -16.28
C ALA A 9 -4.15 19.87 -15.94
N GLU A 10 -4.61 20.62 -16.94
CA GLU A 10 -5.32 21.89 -16.77
C GLU A 10 -6.66 21.68 -16.06
N TRP A 11 -7.42 20.66 -16.46
CA TRP A 11 -8.68 20.33 -15.80
C TRP A 11 -8.48 19.92 -14.33
N TYR A 12 -7.48 19.08 -14.02
CA TYR A 12 -7.21 18.71 -12.63
C TYR A 12 -6.84 19.89 -11.73
N ARG A 13 -6.15 20.90 -12.30
CA ARG A 13 -5.86 22.16 -11.59
C ARG A 13 -7.12 23.01 -11.39
N ALA A 14 -7.93 23.15 -12.45
CA ALA A 14 -9.15 23.93 -12.40
C ALA A 14 -10.17 23.39 -11.35
N GLU A 15 -10.27 22.05 -11.24
CA GLU A 15 -11.11 21.38 -10.26
C GLU A 15 -10.48 21.30 -8.85
N GLY A 16 -9.21 21.72 -8.69
CA GLY A 16 -8.50 21.70 -7.42
C GLY A 16 -7.99 20.33 -6.99
N TYR A 17 -7.99 19.32 -7.88
CA TYR A 17 -7.38 18.02 -7.58
C TYR A 17 -5.87 18.13 -7.53
N TRP A 18 -5.27 18.94 -8.40
CA TRP A 18 -3.87 19.32 -8.37
C TRP A 18 -3.71 20.71 -7.77
N THR A 19 -3.00 20.80 -6.66
CA THR A 19 -2.83 22.05 -5.91
C THR A 19 -1.56 22.79 -6.27
N ASP A 20 -0.69 22.19 -7.08
CA ASP A 20 0.66 22.68 -7.40
C ASP A 20 1.49 22.98 -6.14
N ARG A 21 1.26 22.20 -5.06
CA ARG A 21 1.98 22.31 -3.79
C ARG A 21 2.88 21.10 -3.56
N LEU A 22 4.07 21.39 -3.07
CA LEU A 22 4.98 20.37 -2.59
C LEU A 22 4.57 19.91 -1.18
N LEU A 23 5.02 18.74 -0.77
CA LEU A 23 4.71 18.23 0.57
C LEU A 23 5.22 19.16 1.68
N ILE A 24 6.37 19.81 1.46
CA ILE A 24 6.95 20.78 2.39
C ILE A 24 6.05 22.01 2.59
N ASP A 25 5.30 22.43 1.58
CA ASP A 25 4.38 23.59 1.69
C ASP A 25 3.22 23.31 2.66
N PHE A 26 2.83 22.03 2.80
CA PHE A 26 1.85 21.61 3.81
C PHE A 26 2.46 21.63 5.21
N LEU A 27 3.70 21.17 5.38
CA LEU A 27 4.43 21.30 6.65
C LEU A 27 4.55 22.77 7.07
N GLU A 28 5.01 23.64 6.19
CA GLU A 28 5.13 25.08 6.44
C GLU A 28 3.78 25.72 6.82
N SER A 29 2.70 25.26 6.17
CA SER A 29 1.34 25.73 6.50
C SER A 29 0.87 25.24 7.86
N ALA A 30 1.19 24.00 8.24
CA ALA A 30 0.87 23.44 9.55
C ALA A 30 1.66 24.16 10.66
N VAL A 31 2.95 24.43 10.47
CA VAL A 31 3.77 25.19 11.42
C VAL A 31 3.23 26.60 11.62
N ARG A 32 2.83 27.31 10.55
CA ARG A 32 2.23 28.65 10.70
C ARG A 32 0.92 28.64 11.49
N ARG A 33 0.13 27.56 11.40
CA ARG A 33 -1.18 27.47 12.07
C ARG A 33 -1.09 26.85 13.46
N PHE A 34 -0.22 25.87 13.64
CA PHE A 34 -0.18 24.98 14.80
C PHE A 34 1.25 24.60 15.19
N PRO A 35 2.18 25.55 15.48
CA PRO A 35 3.61 25.23 15.69
C PRO A 35 3.84 24.21 16.83
N ASP A 36 3.10 24.34 17.92
CA ASP A 36 3.26 23.53 19.13
C ASP A 36 2.40 22.25 19.13
N LYS A 37 1.56 22.06 18.11
CA LYS A 37 0.76 20.84 17.96
C LYS A 37 1.68 19.66 17.68
N THR A 38 1.40 18.52 18.31
CA THR A 38 2.06 17.26 18.00
C THR A 38 1.78 16.88 16.54
N ALA A 39 2.84 16.78 15.75
CA ALA A 39 2.77 16.34 14.37
C ALA A 39 2.78 14.82 14.26
N ILE A 40 3.67 14.17 15.02
CA ILE A 40 3.85 12.71 14.98
C ILE A 40 4.02 12.18 16.41
N ILE A 41 3.34 11.08 16.70
CA ILE A 41 3.57 10.23 17.86
C ILE A 41 4.18 8.92 17.34
N ASP A 42 5.37 8.61 17.80
CA ASP A 42 6.13 7.42 17.42
C ASP A 42 6.30 6.57 18.68
N ASP A 43 5.92 5.30 18.62
CA ASP A 43 5.96 4.41 19.79
C ASP A 43 7.39 4.07 20.27
N ARG A 44 8.40 4.28 19.40
CA ARG A 44 9.83 4.10 19.77
C ARG A 44 10.51 5.40 20.19
N PHE A 45 10.33 6.48 19.43
CA PHE A 45 11.09 7.73 19.59
C PHE A 45 10.29 8.85 20.25
N GLY A 46 9.03 8.60 20.66
CA GLY A 46 8.18 9.57 21.31
C GLY A 46 7.50 10.54 20.36
N SER A 47 7.15 11.74 20.85
CA SER A 47 6.38 12.70 20.07
C SER A 47 7.25 13.86 19.58
N ILE A 48 6.88 14.40 18.41
CA ILE A 48 7.51 15.58 17.81
C ILE A 48 6.42 16.59 17.40
N THR A 49 6.63 17.89 17.70
CA THR A 49 5.73 18.97 17.27
C THR A 49 5.98 19.36 15.81
N TYR A 50 5.04 20.08 15.18
CA TYR A 50 5.23 20.60 13.84
C TYR A 50 6.45 21.50 13.70
N LEU A 51 6.69 22.38 14.67
CA LEU A 51 7.86 23.25 14.67
C LEU A 51 9.16 22.44 14.75
N ALA A 52 9.24 21.50 15.69
CA ALA A 52 10.43 20.67 15.87
C ALA A 52 10.67 19.76 14.65
N LEU A 53 9.61 19.24 14.02
CA LEU A 53 9.71 18.48 12.76
C LEU A 53 10.30 19.35 11.65
N GLN A 54 9.82 20.58 11.49
CA GLN A 54 10.34 21.50 10.47
C GLN A 54 11.83 21.82 10.70
N GLU A 55 12.23 22.07 11.94
CA GLU A 55 13.63 22.35 12.28
C GLU A 55 14.55 21.19 11.92
N ARG A 56 14.13 19.95 12.24
CA ARG A 56 14.90 18.73 11.88
C ARG A 56 14.93 18.51 10.37
N VAL A 57 13.82 18.73 9.66
CA VAL A 57 13.74 18.65 8.20
C VAL A 57 14.73 19.61 7.56
N PHE A 58 14.78 20.87 7.99
CA PHE A 58 15.70 21.85 7.45
C PHE A 58 17.17 21.51 7.74
N ARG A 59 17.49 21.05 8.95
CA ARG A 59 18.84 20.60 9.28
C ARG A 59 19.27 19.43 8.38
N LEU A 60 18.41 18.42 8.20
CA LEU A 60 18.70 17.30 7.31
C LEU A 60 18.88 17.75 5.87
N SER A 61 18.03 18.66 5.39
CA SER A 61 18.15 19.21 4.02
C SER A 61 19.52 19.86 3.78
N ILE A 62 19.97 20.69 4.74
CA ILE A 62 21.29 21.34 4.72
C ILE A 62 22.41 20.29 4.72
N ALA A 63 22.34 19.32 5.63
CA ALA A 63 23.35 18.29 5.78
C ALA A 63 23.51 17.44 4.50
N LEU A 64 22.40 17.04 3.89
CA LEU A 64 22.39 16.30 2.63
C LEU A 64 22.93 17.14 1.47
N TYR A 65 22.53 18.41 1.39
CA TYR A 65 23.03 19.33 0.35
C TYR A 65 24.54 19.57 0.47
N GLN A 66 25.06 19.78 1.68
CA GLN A 66 26.49 19.93 1.96
C GLN A 66 27.30 18.70 1.53
N ARG A 67 26.68 17.52 1.60
CA ARG A 67 27.27 16.24 1.13
C ARG A 67 27.02 15.93 -0.34
N GLY A 68 26.56 16.93 -1.11
CA GLY A 68 26.46 16.85 -2.55
C GLY A 68 25.16 16.23 -3.08
N VAL A 69 24.12 16.03 -2.26
CA VAL A 69 22.78 15.67 -2.76
C VAL A 69 22.17 16.86 -3.49
N ARG A 70 21.63 16.65 -4.66
CA ARG A 70 21.07 17.69 -5.54
C ARG A 70 19.69 17.30 -6.06
N SER A 71 19.00 18.25 -6.66
CA SER A 71 17.73 18.02 -7.34
C SER A 71 17.88 16.89 -8.38
N GLY A 72 16.92 15.96 -8.36
CA GLY A 72 16.90 14.77 -9.21
C GLY A 72 17.75 13.59 -8.72
N ASP A 73 18.58 13.74 -7.67
CA ASP A 73 19.26 12.60 -7.04
C ASP A 73 18.25 11.69 -6.35
N ARG A 74 18.45 10.38 -6.41
CA ARG A 74 17.58 9.37 -5.78
C ARG A 74 18.18 8.97 -4.44
N PHE A 75 17.34 8.85 -3.43
CA PHE A 75 17.73 8.47 -2.08
C PHE A 75 16.76 7.41 -1.55
N VAL A 76 17.30 6.22 -1.22
CA VAL A 76 16.48 5.09 -0.76
C VAL A 76 16.14 5.27 0.72
N ILE A 77 14.86 5.09 1.05
CA ILE A 77 14.32 5.08 2.41
C ILE A 77 13.78 3.68 2.69
N ALA A 78 14.46 2.93 3.57
CA ALA A 78 14.04 1.61 4.01
C ALA A 78 14.05 1.55 5.54
N LEU A 79 13.03 2.16 6.14
CA LEU A 79 12.86 2.31 7.58
C LEU A 79 11.54 1.69 8.06
N PRO A 80 11.46 1.26 9.31
CA PRO A 80 10.18 0.94 9.96
C PRO A 80 9.25 2.16 10.02
N ASN A 81 8.07 1.99 10.62
CA ASN A 81 7.12 3.08 10.83
C ASN A 81 7.62 4.07 11.90
N TRP A 82 8.73 4.73 11.61
CA TRP A 82 9.35 5.74 12.44
C TRP A 82 9.13 7.15 11.88
N HIS A 83 9.13 8.14 12.76
CA HIS A 83 9.01 9.54 12.35
C HIS A 83 10.15 10.01 11.42
N HIS A 84 11.23 9.23 11.34
CA HIS A 84 12.33 9.45 10.40
C HIS A 84 11.90 9.31 8.94
N VAL A 85 10.91 8.46 8.62
CA VAL A 85 10.42 8.31 7.23
C VAL A 85 9.88 9.63 6.68
N PRO A 86 8.85 10.26 7.28
CA PRO A 86 8.37 11.57 6.81
C PRO A 86 9.43 12.67 6.93
N LEU A 87 10.32 12.63 7.93
CA LEU A 87 11.39 13.60 8.08
C LEU A 87 12.36 13.56 6.88
N VAL A 88 12.86 12.36 6.51
CA VAL A 88 13.75 12.19 5.35
C VAL A 88 13.04 12.53 4.05
N MET A 89 11.80 12.08 3.87
CA MET A 89 10.99 12.38 2.69
C MET A 89 10.81 13.89 2.48
N LEU A 90 10.51 14.63 3.55
CA LEU A 90 10.37 16.09 3.53
C LEU A 90 11.71 16.79 3.21
N ALA A 91 12.80 16.33 3.83
CA ALA A 91 14.12 16.91 3.60
C ALA A 91 14.60 16.73 2.15
N LEU A 92 14.40 15.53 1.58
CA LEU A 92 14.69 15.26 0.17
C LEU A 92 13.81 16.12 -0.76
N GLY A 93 12.50 16.17 -0.49
CA GLY A 93 11.57 16.99 -1.25
C GLY A 93 11.91 18.49 -1.19
N TYR A 94 12.44 18.97 -0.07
CA TYR A 94 12.88 20.36 0.09
C TYR A 94 14.04 20.72 -0.87
N ILE A 95 14.98 19.81 -1.08
CA ILE A 95 16.14 19.99 -1.98
C ILE A 95 15.91 19.46 -3.39
N GLY A 96 14.69 19.04 -3.73
CA GLY A 96 14.34 18.52 -5.05
C GLY A 96 14.89 17.12 -5.34
N ALA A 97 15.43 16.43 -4.33
CA ALA A 97 15.85 15.04 -4.47
C ALA A 97 14.63 14.10 -4.41
N ILE A 98 14.76 12.94 -5.03
CA ILE A 98 13.69 11.95 -5.21
C ILE A 98 13.76 10.93 -4.09
N SER A 99 12.69 10.81 -3.31
CA SER A 99 12.55 9.75 -2.31
C SER A 99 12.20 8.42 -2.98
N VAL A 100 13.02 7.40 -2.73
CA VAL A 100 12.80 6.03 -3.21
C VAL A 100 12.38 5.17 -2.03
N HIS A 101 11.13 4.72 -2.02
CA HIS A 101 10.58 3.97 -0.91
C HIS A 101 10.60 2.48 -1.17
N MET A 102 11.04 1.72 -0.16
CA MET A 102 10.94 0.26 -0.13
C MET A 102 10.66 -0.21 1.31
N PRO A 103 10.02 -1.40 1.47
CA PRO A 103 9.80 -1.97 2.79
C PRO A 103 11.11 -2.30 3.49
N VAL A 104 11.22 -2.00 4.78
CA VAL A 104 12.38 -2.36 5.60
C VAL A 104 12.59 -3.87 5.68
N MET A 105 11.53 -4.68 5.53
CA MET A 105 11.61 -6.15 5.56
C MET A 105 12.36 -6.76 4.37
N GLY A 106 12.78 -5.98 3.38
CA GLY A 106 13.65 -6.41 2.28
C GLY A 106 14.95 -7.03 2.79
N ARG A 107 15.55 -7.90 1.96
CA ARG A 107 16.84 -8.54 2.20
C ARG A 107 17.79 -8.21 1.06
N GLU A 108 18.94 -8.86 1.01
CA GLU A 108 20.03 -8.57 0.07
C GLU A 108 19.53 -8.40 -1.36
N ARG A 109 18.70 -9.34 -1.83
CA ARG A 109 18.20 -9.33 -3.22
C ARG A 109 17.30 -8.12 -3.53
N GLU A 110 16.40 -7.79 -2.60
CA GLU A 110 15.50 -6.65 -2.78
C GLU A 110 16.28 -5.33 -2.72
N PHE A 111 17.21 -5.20 -1.76
CA PHE A 111 18.07 -4.02 -1.65
C PHE A 111 18.96 -3.86 -2.88
N GLU A 112 19.62 -4.91 -3.33
CA GLU A 112 20.43 -4.87 -4.56
C GLU A 112 19.59 -4.44 -5.76
N GLY A 113 18.41 -5.04 -5.94
CA GLY A 113 17.50 -4.72 -7.04
C GLY A 113 17.07 -3.26 -7.03
N VAL A 114 16.63 -2.74 -5.87
CA VAL A 114 16.18 -1.34 -5.74
C VAL A 114 17.33 -0.35 -5.92
N LEU A 115 18.47 -0.57 -5.28
CA LEU A 115 19.64 0.31 -5.37
C LEU A 115 20.17 0.37 -6.81
N ARG A 116 20.27 -0.78 -7.48
CA ARG A 116 20.75 -0.88 -8.87
C ARG A 116 19.79 -0.21 -9.85
N VAL A 117 18.48 -0.50 -9.75
CA VAL A 117 17.48 0.07 -10.66
C VAL A 117 17.32 1.58 -10.45
N SER A 118 17.30 2.04 -9.20
CA SER A 118 17.16 3.47 -8.90
C SER A 118 18.41 4.27 -9.21
N GLY A 119 19.60 3.65 -9.24
CA GLY A 119 20.89 4.35 -9.29
C GLY A 119 20.98 5.36 -8.16
N ALA A 120 20.64 4.92 -6.93
CA ALA A 120 20.54 5.78 -5.78
C ALA A 120 21.90 6.39 -5.41
N LYS A 121 21.90 7.66 -5.06
CA LYS A 121 23.07 8.38 -4.52
C LYS A 121 23.26 8.14 -3.02
N GLY A 122 22.16 7.84 -2.33
CA GLY A 122 22.22 7.53 -0.91
C GLY A 122 21.08 6.64 -0.45
N LEU A 123 21.24 6.13 0.77
CA LEU A 123 20.20 5.35 1.44
C LEU A 123 20.18 5.64 2.94
N VAL A 124 19.02 5.40 3.57
CA VAL A 124 18.83 5.40 5.01
C VAL A 124 18.15 4.12 5.46
N VAL A 125 18.74 3.46 6.48
CA VAL A 125 18.27 2.19 7.05
C VAL A 125 18.40 2.21 8.57
N PRO A 126 17.74 1.31 9.32
CA PRO A 126 18.11 1.09 10.73
C PRO A 126 19.49 0.42 10.81
N ASP A 127 20.23 0.58 11.91
CA ASP A 127 21.41 -0.27 12.17
C ASP A 127 20.97 -1.71 12.38
N CYS A 128 20.07 -1.92 13.33
CA CYS A 128 19.49 -3.23 13.60
C CYS A 128 17.96 -3.10 13.77
N TYR A 129 17.21 -4.02 13.16
CA TYR A 129 15.77 -4.09 13.30
C TYR A 129 15.29 -5.54 13.32
N HIS A 130 14.50 -5.92 14.35
CA HIS A 130 14.07 -7.31 14.60
C HIS A 130 15.25 -8.32 14.59
N GLY A 131 16.37 -7.92 15.18
CA GLY A 131 17.58 -8.75 15.28
C GLY A 131 18.37 -8.90 13.98
N HIS A 132 18.02 -8.15 12.92
CA HIS A 132 18.72 -8.17 11.66
C HIS A 132 19.63 -6.94 11.53
N ASP A 133 20.92 -7.15 11.27
CA ASP A 133 21.94 -6.12 11.04
C ASP A 133 21.90 -5.66 9.57
N TYR A 134 21.29 -4.50 9.33
CA TYR A 134 21.12 -3.93 7.98
C TYR A 134 22.43 -3.39 7.42
N VAL A 135 23.26 -2.80 8.27
CA VAL A 135 24.52 -2.21 7.84
C VAL A 135 25.45 -3.31 7.32
N SER A 136 25.60 -4.41 8.06
CA SER A 136 26.43 -5.54 7.62
C SER A 136 25.86 -6.26 6.39
N MET A 137 24.54 -6.32 6.24
CA MET A 137 23.89 -6.89 5.07
C MET A 137 24.12 -6.06 3.80
N ILE A 138 24.08 -4.73 3.93
CA ILE A 138 24.08 -3.81 2.77
C ILE A 138 25.52 -3.51 2.31
N ASP A 139 26.50 -3.53 3.20
CA ASP A 139 27.90 -3.19 2.87
C ASP A 139 28.46 -3.95 1.65
N PRO A 140 28.33 -5.29 1.54
CA PRO A 140 28.81 -6.01 0.36
C PRO A 140 28.13 -5.56 -0.94
N ILE A 141 26.81 -5.28 -0.88
CA ILE A 141 26.03 -4.82 -2.04
C ILE A 141 26.55 -3.47 -2.53
N THR A 142 26.85 -2.55 -1.60
CA THR A 142 27.27 -1.19 -1.93
C THR A 142 28.66 -1.11 -2.53
N GLN A 143 29.54 -2.09 -2.27
CA GLN A 143 30.88 -2.14 -2.88
C GLN A 143 30.84 -2.37 -4.39
N GLU A 144 29.75 -2.95 -4.91
CA GLU A 144 29.56 -3.24 -6.33
C GLU A 144 28.73 -2.14 -7.04
N LEU A 145 28.28 -1.10 -6.33
CA LEU A 145 27.43 -0.05 -6.88
C LEU A 145 28.21 1.26 -7.01
N GLU A 146 28.36 1.71 -8.25
CA GLU A 146 28.91 3.05 -8.53
C GLU A 146 27.89 4.14 -8.20
N GLY A 147 28.36 5.25 -7.61
CA GLY A 147 27.54 6.45 -7.36
C GLY A 147 26.71 6.43 -6.09
N LEU A 148 26.78 5.37 -5.28
CA LEU A 148 26.18 5.38 -3.94
C LEU A 148 27.16 6.00 -2.93
N ASP A 149 27.02 7.32 -2.74
CA ASP A 149 27.98 8.14 -2.00
C ASP A 149 27.64 8.26 -0.51
N LEU A 150 26.36 8.12 -0.14
CA LEU A 150 25.87 8.38 1.20
C LEU A 150 25.12 7.18 1.79
N LYS A 151 25.65 6.64 2.88
CA LYS A 151 25.01 5.59 3.67
C LYS A 151 24.72 6.14 5.06
N VAL A 152 23.44 6.21 5.43
CA VAL A 152 22.97 6.76 6.70
C VAL A 152 22.28 5.67 7.49
N SER A 153 22.59 5.55 8.77
CA SER A 153 21.92 4.63 9.67
C SER A 153 21.24 5.35 10.83
N ILE A 154 20.06 4.89 11.19
CA ILE A 154 19.34 5.29 12.39
C ILE A 154 19.84 4.42 13.53
N GLU A 155 20.22 5.06 14.66
CA GLU A 155 20.76 4.40 15.85
C GLU A 155 22.03 3.58 15.54
N LEU A 156 22.93 4.15 14.73
CA LEU A 156 24.24 3.52 14.45
C LEU A 156 24.98 3.32 15.79
N GLY A 157 25.20 2.05 16.15
CA GLY A 157 25.86 1.70 17.40
C GLY A 157 27.35 2.08 17.39
N ASP A 158 28.22 1.14 17.03
CA ASP A 158 29.63 1.42 16.84
C ASP A 158 29.88 2.10 15.49
N SER A 159 30.81 3.06 15.44
CA SER A 159 31.19 3.71 14.18
C SER A 159 31.62 2.69 13.13
N LYS A 160 30.91 2.61 12.02
CA LYS A 160 31.20 1.72 10.89
C LYS A 160 31.75 2.55 9.71
N PRO A 161 32.92 2.20 9.16
CA PRO A 161 33.51 2.97 8.06
C PRO A 161 32.55 3.15 6.87
N GLY A 162 32.39 4.40 6.43
CA GLY A 162 31.53 4.75 5.30
C GLY A 162 30.05 4.89 5.64
N TRP A 163 29.65 4.71 6.90
CA TRP A 163 28.30 4.98 7.39
C TRP A 163 28.27 6.25 8.24
N LEU A 164 27.17 6.98 8.15
CA LEU A 164 26.88 8.18 8.92
C LEU A 164 25.76 7.87 9.92
N ASP A 165 25.94 8.27 11.17
CA ASP A 165 24.84 8.28 12.12
C ASP A 165 23.87 9.42 11.81
N PHE A 166 22.57 9.15 11.88
CA PHE A 166 21.54 10.10 11.49
C PHE A 166 21.52 11.35 12.40
N GLU A 167 21.63 11.18 13.71
CA GLU A 167 21.60 12.32 14.65
C GLU A 167 22.87 13.15 14.52
N GLN A 168 24.03 12.52 14.38
CA GLN A 168 25.29 13.22 14.12
C GLN A 168 25.22 14.01 12.82
N LEU A 169 24.59 13.45 11.76
CA LEU A 169 24.37 14.15 10.50
C LEU A 169 23.55 15.44 10.67
N LEU A 170 22.55 15.42 11.57
CA LEU A 170 21.75 16.61 11.88
C LEU A 170 22.54 17.66 12.70
N GLU A 171 23.39 17.22 13.63
CA GLU A 171 24.20 18.10 14.47
C GLU A 171 25.26 18.87 13.67
N GLU A 172 25.86 18.23 12.66
CA GLU A 172 26.88 18.82 11.80
C GLU A 172 26.33 19.85 10.79
N ALA A 173 25.02 20.00 10.67
CA ALA A 173 24.39 20.94 9.75
C ALA A 173 24.66 22.40 10.16
N HIS A 174 25.39 23.15 9.35
CA HIS A 174 25.62 24.59 9.55
C HIS A 174 24.40 25.41 9.11
N THR A 175 24.14 26.53 9.81
CA THR A 175 22.87 27.27 9.88
C THR A 175 22.48 28.13 8.67
N SER A 176 22.99 27.91 7.48
CA SER A 176 22.56 28.66 6.30
C SER A 176 21.78 27.76 5.32
N LEU A 177 20.48 28.00 5.23
CA LEU A 177 19.67 27.41 4.17
C LEU A 177 20.13 27.95 2.81
N PRO A 178 20.26 27.07 1.81
CA PRO A 178 20.46 27.53 0.44
C PRO A 178 19.19 28.21 -0.11
N ASP A 179 19.37 28.97 -1.17
CA ASP A 179 18.35 29.77 -1.85
C ASP A 179 17.14 28.92 -2.28
N PRO A 180 15.88 29.39 -2.09
CA PRO A 180 14.67 28.72 -2.51
C PRO A 180 14.52 28.49 -4.04
N ASP A 181 15.40 29.02 -4.87
CA ASP A 181 15.37 28.87 -6.35
C ASP A 181 15.54 27.42 -6.87
N TRP A 182 15.74 26.46 -5.99
CA TRP A 182 15.91 25.02 -6.30
C TRP A 182 14.70 24.14 -5.94
N ARG A 183 13.61 24.74 -5.50
CA ARG A 183 12.37 23.98 -5.26
C ARG A 183 11.93 23.30 -6.56
N PRO A 184 11.62 21.98 -6.53
CA PRO A 184 11.16 21.27 -7.72
C PRO A 184 9.81 21.82 -8.19
N ASN A 185 9.52 21.64 -9.49
CA ASN A 185 8.18 21.86 -9.99
C ASN A 185 7.24 20.74 -9.42
N PRO A 186 5.98 21.04 -9.02
CA PRO A 186 5.04 20.05 -8.55
C PRO A 186 4.76 18.88 -9.50
N ASP A 187 5.04 19.03 -10.79
CA ASP A 187 4.93 17.98 -11.81
C ASP A 187 6.21 17.15 -11.98
N ASP A 188 7.34 17.59 -11.37
CA ASP A 188 8.58 16.81 -11.39
C ASP A 188 8.46 15.55 -10.56
N ILE A 189 9.34 14.57 -10.83
CA ILE A 189 9.42 13.34 -10.04
C ILE A 189 9.83 13.69 -8.62
N THR A 190 9.00 13.36 -7.63
CA THR A 190 9.31 13.54 -6.21
C THR A 190 9.47 12.21 -5.48
N SER A 191 8.85 11.15 -5.98
CA SER A 191 8.87 9.85 -5.32
C SER A 191 8.89 8.70 -6.32
N VAL A 192 9.61 7.63 -5.97
CA VAL A 192 9.57 6.33 -6.63
C VAL A 192 9.20 5.29 -5.59
N LEU A 193 8.11 4.58 -5.82
CA LEU A 193 7.57 3.56 -4.91
C LEU A 193 7.82 2.17 -5.52
N PHE A 194 8.67 1.38 -4.90
CA PHE A 194 8.96 0.05 -5.43
C PHE A 194 7.90 -0.97 -5.05
N THR A 195 7.48 -1.75 -6.06
CA THR A 195 6.54 -2.87 -5.89
C THR A 195 7.20 -4.17 -6.33
N SER A 196 6.80 -5.28 -5.70
CA SER A 196 7.21 -6.62 -6.15
C SER A 196 6.50 -6.92 -7.48
N GLY A 197 7.21 -6.90 -8.59
CA GLY A 197 6.68 -7.28 -9.89
C GLY A 197 6.28 -8.77 -9.94
N SER A 198 5.25 -9.11 -10.71
CA SER A 198 4.87 -10.52 -10.98
C SER A 198 5.99 -11.33 -11.66
N SER A 199 6.93 -10.66 -12.33
CA SER A 199 8.13 -11.24 -12.96
C SER A 199 9.30 -11.46 -12.00
N GLY A 200 9.19 -11.03 -10.74
CA GLY A 200 10.24 -11.14 -9.72
C GLY A 200 11.20 -9.94 -9.64
N ASP A 201 11.27 -9.09 -10.66
CA ASP A 201 12.06 -7.86 -10.64
C ASP A 201 11.23 -6.72 -10.04
N PRO A 202 11.81 -5.91 -9.13
CA PRO A 202 11.11 -4.77 -8.55
C PRO A 202 10.84 -3.70 -9.62
N LYS A 203 9.62 -3.11 -9.57
CA LYS A 203 9.20 -2.02 -10.44
C LYS A 203 9.08 -0.73 -9.65
N GLY A 204 9.77 0.32 -10.08
CA GLY A 204 9.69 1.64 -9.46
C GLY A 204 8.57 2.47 -10.07
N VAL A 205 7.50 2.71 -9.33
CA VAL A 205 6.34 3.51 -9.74
C VAL A 205 6.63 4.97 -9.48
N ILE A 206 6.59 5.80 -10.53
CA ILE A 206 6.98 7.21 -10.49
C ILE A 206 5.78 8.09 -10.17
N HIS A 207 5.96 8.98 -9.19
CA HIS A 207 4.97 10.00 -8.85
C HIS A 207 5.57 11.40 -8.74
N SER A 208 4.73 12.40 -9.01
CA SER A 208 4.97 13.81 -8.72
C SER A 208 4.28 14.24 -7.43
N ALA A 209 4.51 15.49 -7.00
CA ALA A 209 3.77 16.07 -5.88
C ALA A 209 2.27 16.15 -6.19
N ASN A 210 1.90 16.52 -7.42
CA ASN A 210 0.52 16.60 -7.86
C ASN A 210 -0.17 15.24 -7.88
N THR A 211 0.44 14.20 -8.46
CA THR A 211 -0.21 12.87 -8.53
C THR A 211 -0.39 12.23 -7.15
N LEU A 212 0.56 12.37 -6.23
CA LEU A 212 0.40 11.89 -4.85
C LEU A 212 -0.53 12.79 -4.02
N GLY A 213 -0.48 14.11 -4.26
CA GLY A 213 -1.35 15.08 -3.59
C GLY A 213 -2.81 14.90 -3.94
N ALA A 214 -3.11 14.48 -5.17
CA ALA A 214 -4.48 14.27 -5.63
C ALA A 214 -5.27 13.29 -4.77
N LEU A 215 -4.62 12.27 -4.21
CA LEU A 215 -5.30 11.35 -3.28
C LEU A 215 -5.77 12.04 -2.00
N ASN A 216 -4.99 12.97 -1.48
CA ASN A 216 -5.36 13.71 -0.27
C ASN A 216 -6.49 14.72 -0.55
N THR A 217 -6.43 15.42 -1.69
CA THR A 217 -7.47 16.40 -2.08
C THR A 217 -8.81 15.76 -2.42
N THR A 218 -8.82 14.49 -2.82
CA THR A 218 -10.05 13.77 -3.15
C THR A 218 -10.62 13.00 -1.96
N LEU A 219 -9.77 12.42 -1.10
CA LEU A 219 -10.21 11.61 0.04
C LEU A 219 -10.71 12.48 1.21
N ALA A 220 -9.95 13.48 1.62
CA ALA A 220 -10.29 14.27 2.81
C ALA A 220 -11.68 14.93 2.73
N PRO A 221 -12.12 15.53 1.59
CA PRO A 221 -13.47 16.09 1.47
C PRO A 221 -14.59 15.05 1.53
N ILE A 222 -14.35 13.83 1.01
CA ILE A 222 -15.38 12.76 1.02
C ILE A 222 -15.74 12.38 2.44
N TYR A 223 -14.74 12.29 3.33
CA TYR A 223 -14.93 11.85 4.71
C TYR A 223 -15.02 13.03 5.70
N GLY A 224 -14.83 14.26 5.23
CA GLY A 224 -14.92 15.46 6.07
C GLY A 224 -13.75 15.65 7.02
N PHE A 225 -12.60 15.04 6.77
CA PHE A 225 -11.44 15.14 7.64
C PHE A 225 -10.81 16.54 7.68
N GLY A 226 -10.39 16.93 8.86
CA GLY A 226 -9.73 18.19 9.16
C GLY A 226 -8.53 18.05 10.09
N PRO A 227 -8.02 19.18 10.59
CA PRO A 227 -6.80 19.17 11.40
C PRO A 227 -6.96 18.49 12.77
N ASP A 228 -8.17 18.30 13.26
CA ASP A 228 -8.42 17.69 14.58
C ASP A 228 -8.64 16.17 14.51
N ASP A 229 -8.70 15.60 13.31
CA ASP A 229 -8.92 14.17 13.08
C ASP A 229 -7.59 13.42 13.09
N VAL A 230 -7.25 12.81 14.23
CA VAL A 230 -6.00 12.07 14.43
C VAL A 230 -5.94 10.82 13.55
N ILE A 231 -4.78 10.58 12.94
CA ILE A 231 -4.54 9.42 12.07
C ILE A 231 -3.70 8.38 12.82
N PHE A 232 -4.15 7.14 12.89
CA PHE A 232 -3.36 6.00 13.34
C PHE A 232 -2.87 5.19 12.14
N MET A 233 -1.56 4.84 12.09
CA MET A 233 -0.98 4.11 10.98
C MET A 233 -0.04 2.99 11.46
N ALA A 234 -0.50 1.74 11.27
CA ALA A 234 0.31 0.53 11.46
C ALA A 234 0.74 -0.08 10.11
N ALA A 235 0.06 0.27 9.00
CA ALA A 235 0.49 -0.18 7.68
C ALA A 235 1.88 0.41 7.34
N SER A 236 2.74 -0.42 6.74
CA SER A 236 4.13 -0.05 6.48
C SER A 236 4.26 1.19 5.58
N LEU A 237 5.05 2.17 6.02
CA LEU A 237 5.37 3.38 5.27
C LEU A 237 6.30 3.12 4.06
N GLY A 238 6.87 1.93 3.96
CA GLY A 238 7.60 1.48 2.77
C GLY A 238 6.70 1.13 1.58
N PHE A 239 5.37 1.07 1.79
CA PHE A 239 4.37 0.86 0.75
C PHE A 239 3.51 2.10 0.53
N SER A 240 2.97 2.22 -0.68
CA SER A 240 2.13 3.37 -1.07
C SER A 240 0.95 3.62 -0.12
N ALA A 241 0.26 2.57 0.31
CA ALA A 241 -0.91 2.68 1.18
C ALA A 241 -0.58 3.38 2.51
N GLY A 242 0.43 2.90 3.25
CA GLY A 242 0.86 3.51 4.50
C GLY A 242 1.42 4.93 4.31
N LEU A 243 2.25 5.12 3.27
CA LEU A 243 2.88 6.42 2.99
C LEU A 243 1.87 7.52 2.65
N ILE A 244 0.89 7.20 1.82
CA ILE A 244 -0.09 8.18 1.30
C ILE A 244 -1.13 8.51 2.37
N HIS A 245 -1.69 7.51 3.03
CA HIS A 245 -2.78 7.68 3.99
C HIS A 245 -2.28 7.99 5.42
N GLY A 246 -1.00 7.78 5.70
CA GLY A 246 -0.35 8.18 6.95
C GLY A 246 0.26 9.59 6.84
N PRO A 247 1.59 9.69 6.64
CA PRO A 247 2.29 10.97 6.76
C PRO A 247 1.85 12.02 5.73
N ARG A 248 1.52 11.64 4.49
CA ARG A 248 1.11 12.61 3.48
C ARG A 248 -0.25 13.20 3.80
N LEU A 249 -1.23 12.38 4.20
CA LEU A 249 -2.56 12.85 4.61
C LEU A 249 -2.47 13.69 5.89
N ALA A 250 -1.68 13.27 6.87
CA ALA A 250 -1.50 14.03 8.12
C ALA A 250 -0.93 15.43 7.88
N LEU A 251 0.09 15.54 7.03
CA LEU A 251 0.68 16.84 6.65
C LEU A 251 -0.32 17.70 5.86
N PHE A 252 -1.07 17.09 4.94
CA PHE A 252 -2.10 17.79 4.16
C PHE A 252 -3.16 18.42 5.08
N LEU A 253 -3.64 17.69 6.08
CA LEU A 253 -4.64 18.14 7.04
C LEU A 253 -4.07 19.06 8.13
N GLY A 254 -2.79 18.93 8.46
CA GLY A 254 -2.18 19.54 9.65
C GLY A 254 -2.62 18.84 10.93
N THR A 255 -2.83 17.53 10.89
CA THR A 255 -3.27 16.71 12.02
C THR A 255 -2.13 15.90 12.65
N THR A 256 -2.41 15.25 13.78
CA THR A 256 -1.49 14.33 14.43
C THR A 256 -1.49 12.97 13.75
N LEU A 257 -0.30 12.45 13.45
CA LEU A 257 -0.07 11.09 12.97
C LEU A 257 0.48 10.23 14.11
N ILE A 258 -0.13 9.09 14.36
CA ILE A 258 0.36 8.07 15.28
C ILE A 258 0.95 6.93 14.45
N LEU A 259 2.19 6.58 14.70
CA LEU A 259 2.90 5.49 14.05
C LEU A 259 3.06 4.33 15.03
N GLN A 260 2.65 3.13 14.62
CA GLN A 260 2.99 1.91 15.32
C GLN A 260 4.06 1.16 14.52
N GLU A 261 5.20 0.89 15.16
CA GLU A 261 6.36 0.24 14.54
C GLU A 261 6.06 -1.23 14.19
N SER A 262 5.58 -1.96 15.17
CA SER A 262 5.25 -3.38 15.05
C SER A 262 3.79 -3.61 15.42
N TRP A 263 3.07 -4.35 14.57
CA TRP A 263 1.66 -4.59 14.78
C TRP A 263 1.38 -5.33 16.10
N ASN A 264 0.55 -4.71 16.92
CA ASN A 264 -0.04 -5.30 18.10
C ASN A 264 -1.46 -4.75 18.26
N ALA A 265 -2.47 -5.61 18.12
CA ALA A 265 -3.88 -5.20 18.10
C ALA A 265 -4.34 -4.59 19.42
N GLU A 266 -3.90 -5.12 20.58
CA GLU A 266 -4.25 -4.60 21.91
C GLU A 266 -3.67 -3.19 22.10
N GLN A 267 -2.39 -3.03 21.83
CA GLN A 267 -1.71 -1.72 21.92
C GLN A 267 -2.31 -0.71 20.93
N ALA A 268 -2.68 -1.16 19.72
CA ALA A 268 -3.35 -0.31 18.72
C ALA A 268 -4.70 0.21 19.24
N LEU A 269 -5.53 -0.66 19.80
CA LEU A 269 -6.83 -0.31 20.39
C LEU A 269 -6.67 0.67 21.56
N GLU A 270 -5.74 0.39 22.46
CA GLU A 270 -5.43 1.29 23.59
C GLU A 270 -5.00 2.67 23.10
N THR A 271 -4.05 2.70 22.16
CA THR A 271 -3.49 3.96 21.63
C THR A 271 -4.52 4.76 20.87
N MET A 272 -5.31 4.11 19.97
CA MET A 272 -6.38 4.78 19.24
C MET A 272 -7.45 5.37 20.18
N ALA A 273 -7.81 4.64 21.23
CA ALA A 273 -8.78 5.12 22.23
C ALA A 273 -8.23 6.27 23.10
N ARG A 274 -6.95 6.23 23.43
CA ARG A 274 -6.28 7.27 24.25
C ARG A 274 -6.09 8.56 23.48
N GLU A 275 -5.64 8.46 22.23
CA GLU A 275 -5.29 9.61 21.39
C GLU A 275 -6.46 10.11 20.54
N GLY A 276 -7.61 9.43 20.57
CA GLY A 276 -8.80 9.83 19.79
C GLY A 276 -8.62 9.69 18.28
N ALA A 277 -8.02 8.59 17.82
CA ALA A 277 -7.82 8.36 16.40
C ALA A 277 -9.15 8.31 15.65
N ALA A 278 -9.29 9.14 14.60
CA ALA A 278 -10.46 9.22 13.75
C ALA A 278 -10.36 8.35 12.49
N PHE A 279 -9.14 8.11 12.02
CA PHE A 279 -8.87 7.39 10.77
C PHE A 279 -7.73 6.40 10.90
N THR A 280 -7.88 5.25 10.24
CA THR A 280 -6.82 4.29 10.01
C THR A 280 -6.98 3.54 8.70
N LEU A 281 -5.87 2.97 8.19
CA LEU A 281 -5.86 2.05 7.07
C LEU A 281 -5.25 0.72 7.51
N PHE A 282 -6.00 -0.36 7.28
CA PHE A 282 -5.58 -1.72 7.60
C PHE A 282 -5.53 -2.62 6.37
N THR A 283 -4.64 -3.61 6.41
CA THR A 283 -4.82 -4.81 5.57
C THR A 283 -5.91 -5.68 6.18
N PRO A 284 -6.49 -6.64 5.42
CA PRO A 284 -7.46 -7.59 5.99
C PRO A 284 -6.94 -8.33 7.23
N THR A 285 -5.65 -8.65 7.26
CA THR A 285 -5.02 -9.31 8.42
C THR A 285 -5.05 -8.41 9.66
N LEU A 286 -4.64 -7.15 9.53
CA LEU A 286 -4.64 -6.21 10.66
C LEU A 286 -6.05 -5.95 11.18
N LEU A 287 -7.02 -5.83 10.27
CA LEU A 287 -8.43 -5.67 10.65
C LEU A 287 -8.97 -6.93 11.36
N HIS A 288 -8.66 -8.12 10.85
CA HIS A 288 -9.04 -9.38 11.50
C HIS A 288 -8.47 -9.46 12.92
N ASP A 289 -7.17 -9.23 13.10
CA ASP A 289 -6.52 -9.29 14.41
C ASP A 289 -7.12 -8.27 15.39
N LEU A 290 -7.46 -7.06 14.90
CA LEU A 290 -8.12 -6.03 15.71
C LEU A 290 -9.48 -6.50 16.20
N LEU A 291 -10.29 -7.07 15.28
CA LEU A 291 -11.64 -7.53 15.60
C LEU A 291 -11.63 -8.75 16.55
N GLU A 292 -10.67 -9.64 16.42
CA GLU A 292 -10.55 -10.83 17.30
C GLU A 292 -9.83 -10.56 18.62
N SER A 293 -9.31 -9.35 18.83
CA SER A 293 -8.65 -8.99 20.09
C SER A 293 -9.65 -8.90 21.25
N ASP A 294 -9.33 -9.55 22.37
CA ASP A 294 -10.10 -9.43 23.61
C ASP A 294 -10.16 -7.98 24.12
N ALA A 295 -9.14 -7.17 23.81
CA ALA A 295 -9.06 -5.76 24.15
C ALA A 295 -10.14 -4.91 23.46
N LEU A 296 -10.76 -5.39 22.38
CA LEU A 296 -11.84 -4.69 21.69
C LEU A 296 -13.06 -4.46 22.60
N ALA A 297 -13.36 -5.41 23.49
CA ALA A 297 -14.45 -5.25 24.46
C ALA A 297 -14.21 -4.07 25.43
N GLN A 298 -12.95 -3.82 25.77
CA GLN A 298 -12.54 -2.76 26.70
C GLN A 298 -12.43 -1.40 26.02
N TYR A 299 -11.78 -1.34 24.86
CA TYR A 299 -11.42 -0.09 24.18
C TYR A 299 -12.41 0.31 23.09
N GLY A 300 -13.12 -0.65 22.47
CA GLY A 300 -14.07 -0.40 21.39
C GLY A 300 -15.08 0.72 21.68
N PRO A 301 -15.75 0.73 22.84
CA PRO A 301 -16.69 1.80 23.22
C PRO A 301 -16.04 3.19 23.42
N ARG A 302 -14.70 3.28 23.43
CA ARG A 302 -13.92 4.50 23.63
C ARG A 302 -13.24 4.99 22.35
N LEU A 303 -13.35 4.24 21.25
CA LEU A 303 -12.78 4.62 19.97
C LEU A 303 -13.55 5.82 19.39
N ALA A 304 -12.81 6.77 18.85
CA ALA A 304 -13.33 7.89 18.09
C ALA A 304 -13.26 7.65 16.56
N LEU A 305 -13.02 6.39 16.16
CA LEU A 305 -12.83 6.04 14.75
C LEU A 305 -14.07 6.34 13.92
N GLN A 306 -13.90 7.21 12.93
CA GLN A 306 -14.90 7.53 11.93
C GLN A 306 -14.76 6.62 10.70
N LEU A 307 -13.52 6.27 10.35
CA LEU A 307 -13.21 5.51 9.13
C LEU A 307 -12.08 4.50 9.35
N ILE A 308 -12.33 3.27 8.93
CA ILE A 308 -11.30 2.26 8.64
C ILE A 308 -11.34 1.98 7.15
N LEU A 309 -10.27 2.30 6.43
CA LEU A 309 -10.06 1.80 5.08
C LEU A 309 -9.36 0.45 5.14
N CYS A 310 -9.90 -0.55 4.46
CA CYS A 310 -9.32 -1.88 4.39
C CYS A 310 -8.91 -2.19 2.95
N GLY A 311 -7.64 -2.55 2.73
CA GLY A 311 -7.15 -2.78 1.38
C GLY A 311 -5.75 -3.39 1.31
N GLY A 312 -5.12 -3.31 0.14
CA GLY A 312 -3.80 -3.90 -0.11
C GLY A 312 -3.85 -5.35 -0.59
N SER A 313 -4.93 -6.07 -0.33
CA SER A 313 -5.25 -7.39 -0.87
C SER A 313 -6.76 -7.57 -0.95
N ASN A 314 -7.25 -8.72 -1.46
CA ASN A 314 -8.68 -9.02 -1.45
C ASN A 314 -9.25 -8.93 -0.03
N VAL A 315 -10.34 -8.19 0.16
CA VAL A 315 -11.02 -8.01 1.45
C VAL A 315 -12.23 -8.92 1.51
N PRO A 316 -12.22 -9.95 2.39
CA PRO A 316 -13.35 -10.85 2.53
C PRO A 316 -14.60 -10.11 3.04
N ARG A 317 -15.75 -10.34 2.41
CA ARG A 317 -17.00 -9.64 2.75
C ARG A 317 -17.47 -9.93 4.19
N HIS A 318 -17.22 -11.14 4.70
CA HIS A 318 -17.54 -11.48 6.09
C HIS A 318 -16.78 -10.61 7.09
N LEU A 319 -15.52 -10.22 6.77
CA LEU A 319 -14.71 -9.34 7.61
C LEU A 319 -15.34 -7.94 7.73
N LEU A 320 -15.86 -7.39 6.63
CA LEU A 320 -16.57 -6.11 6.65
C LEU A 320 -17.88 -6.18 7.44
N ARG A 321 -18.62 -7.30 7.33
CA ARG A 321 -19.83 -7.52 8.13
C ARG A 321 -19.50 -7.62 9.62
N SER A 322 -18.45 -8.38 10.00
CA SER A 322 -17.96 -8.47 11.37
C SER A 322 -17.51 -7.11 11.91
N ALA A 323 -16.77 -6.33 11.10
CA ALA A 323 -16.37 -4.98 11.49
C ALA A 323 -17.58 -4.07 11.77
N ARG A 324 -18.60 -4.12 10.93
CA ARG A 324 -19.85 -3.37 11.11
C ARG A 324 -20.62 -3.78 12.39
N GLU A 325 -20.64 -5.08 12.72
CA GLU A 325 -21.31 -5.57 13.92
C GLU A 325 -20.56 -5.16 15.20
N ARG A 326 -19.22 -5.21 15.17
CA ARG A 326 -18.37 -4.98 16.35
C ARG A 326 -17.97 -3.50 16.54
N LEU A 327 -18.00 -2.71 15.47
CA LEU A 327 -17.68 -1.28 15.44
C LEU A 327 -18.79 -0.51 14.69
N PRO A 328 -20.02 -0.48 15.21
CA PRO A 328 -21.20 0.03 14.48
C PRO A 328 -21.14 1.52 14.16
N ASP A 329 -20.38 2.31 14.93
CA ASP A 329 -20.22 3.75 14.75
C ASP A 329 -19.06 4.11 13.81
N THR A 330 -18.33 3.11 13.30
CA THR A 330 -17.18 3.28 12.42
C THR A 330 -17.51 2.81 11.00
N LEU A 331 -17.33 3.66 10.00
CA LEU A 331 -17.39 3.23 8.61
C LEU A 331 -16.16 2.36 8.30
N THR A 332 -16.36 1.07 8.06
CA THR A 332 -15.30 0.17 7.57
C THR A 332 -15.55 -0.13 6.10
N SER A 333 -14.72 0.41 5.23
CA SER A 333 -14.87 0.31 3.77
C SER A 333 -13.65 -0.29 3.11
N VAL A 334 -13.85 -0.98 2.00
CA VAL A 334 -12.75 -1.34 1.11
C VAL A 334 -12.15 -0.09 0.50
N ILE A 335 -10.84 -0.05 0.37
CA ILE A 335 -10.13 0.83 -0.56
C ILE A 335 -9.49 -0.03 -1.65
N TRP A 336 -9.95 0.15 -2.88
CA TRP A 336 -9.33 -0.50 -4.03
C TRP A 336 -8.33 0.44 -4.69
N GLY A 337 -7.17 -0.10 -4.98
CA GLY A 337 -6.13 0.63 -5.69
C GLY A 337 -4.84 -0.16 -5.81
N MET A 338 -3.91 0.43 -6.52
CA MET A 338 -2.57 -0.06 -6.76
C MET A 338 -1.59 1.10 -6.57
N THR A 339 -0.29 0.82 -6.55
CA THR A 339 0.71 1.89 -6.40
C THR A 339 0.65 2.87 -7.57
N GLU A 340 0.25 2.41 -8.74
CA GLU A 340 0.05 3.19 -9.96
C GLU A 340 -1.17 4.12 -9.91
N GLY A 341 -2.09 3.91 -8.98
CA GLY A 341 -3.26 4.77 -8.74
C GLY A 341 -4.28 4.11 -7.83
N ILE A 342 -4.99 4.90 -7.04
CA ILE A 342 -6.06 4.44 -6.14
C ILE A 342 -7.39 4.88 -6.72
N GLY A 343 -8.35 3.95 -6.82
CA GLY A 343 -9.53 4.15 -7.65
C GLY A 343 -10.86 4.28 -6.93
N SER A 344 -11.15 3.49 -5.89
CA SER A 344 -12.49 3.46 -5.29
C SER A 344 -12.51 3.17 -3.79
N SER A 345 -13.61 3.61 -3.15
CA SER A 345 -14.01 3.27 -1.79
C SER A 345 -15.49 3.62 -1.60
N CYS A 346 -16.15 3.07 -0.57
CA CYS A 346 -17.49 3.52 -0.20
C CYS A 346 -17.44 4.83 0.59
N TRP A 347 -18.49 5.62 0.45
CA TRP A 347 -18.63 6.95 1.04
C TRP A 347 -19.53 6.92 2.29
N PRO A 348 -19.48 7.91 3.19
CA PRO A 348 -20.26 7.91 4.43
C PRO A 348 -21.78 7.79 4.24
N GLN A 349 -22.30 8.25 3.10
CA GLN A 349 -23.73 8.20 2.78
C GLN A 349 -24.17 6.89 2.10
N ASP A 350 -23.25 5.97 1.80
CA ASP A 350 -23.58 4.72 1.15
C ASP A 350 -24.31 3.78 2.12
N THR A 351 -25.24 2.97 1.59
CA THR A 351 -25.98 2.04 2.42
C THR A 351 -25.06 0.94 2.98
N PRO A 352 -25.40 0.39 4.14
CA PRO A 352 -24.61 -0.69 4.75
C PRO A 352 -24.36 -1.88 3.81
N GLU A 353 -25.33 -2.22 2.96
CA GLU A 353 -25.22 -3.29 1.97
C GLU A 353 -24.16 -2.92 0.91
N ARG A 354 -24.13 -1.67 0.44
CA ARG A 354 -23.12 -1.19 -0.50
C ARG A 354 -21.71 -1.27 0.11
N VAL A 355 -21.57 -0.86 1.36
CA VAL A 355 -20.29 -0.88 2.09
C VAL A 355 -19.76 -2.31 2.27
N THR A 356 -20.64 -3.28 2.53
CA THR A 356 -20.21 -4.67 2.78
C THR A 356 -20.09 -5.52 1.51
N GLU A 357 -20.82 -5.20 0.43
CA GLU A 357 -20.91 -6.07 -0.74
C GLU A 357 -20.19 -5.53 -1.97
N THR A 358 -19.70 -4.28 -1.94
CA THR A 358 -18.99 -3.67 -3.08
C THR A 358 -17.59 -3.15 -2.68
N ASP A 359 -16.79 -2.76 -3.65
CA ASP A 359 -15.51 -2.07 -3.47
C ASP A 359 -15.65 -0.56 -3.68
N GLY A 360 -16.88 -0.05 -3.54
CA GLY A 360 -17.22 1.36 -3.54
C GLY A 360 -17.33 2.01 -4.91
N LYS A 361 -17.29 3.34 -4.93
CA LYS A 361 -17.34 4.19 -6.13
C LYS A 361 -16.00 4.86 -6.37
N ALA A 362 -15.80 5.32 -7.60
CA ALA A 362 -14.64 6.11 -7.97
C ALA A 362 -14.48 7.34 -7.06
N PHE A 363 -13.23 7.64 -6.68
CA PHE A 363 -12.90 8.90 -6.02
C PHE A 363 -13.19 10.12 -6.92
N LEU A 364 -13.31 11.30 -6.31
CA LEU A 364 -13.51 12.54 -7.06
C LEU A 364 -12.39 12.70 -8.11
N GLY A 365 -12.77 13.07 -9.35
CA GLY A 365 -11.85 13.22 -10.46
C GLY A 365 -11.31 11.90 -11.04
N THR A 366 -11.67 10.75 -10.48
CA THR A 366 -11.31 9.44 -10.98
C THR A 366 -12.43 8.87 -11.83
N GLU A 367 -12.07 8.28 -12.95
CA GLU A 367 -12.97 7.56 -13.84
C GLU A 367 -12.60 6.07 -13.85
N LEU A 368 -13.61 5.21 -13.73
CA LEU A 368 -13.49 3.76 -13.80
C LEU A 368 -14.41 3.23 -14.89
N ASP A 369 -13.89 2.28 -15.68
CA ASP A 369 -14.65 1.67 -16.74
C ASP A 369 -14.23 0.20 -16.97
N ILE A 370 -15.00 -0.54 -17.73
CA ILE A 370 -14.76 -1.95 -18.01
C ILE A 370 -14.41 -2.15 -19.48
N LEU A 371 -13.34 -2.88 -19.73
CA LEU A 371 -12.85 -3.23 -21.07
C LEU A 371 -13.09 -4.71 -21.35
N GLY A 372 -13.65 -5.00 -22.51
CA GLY A 372 -13.81 -6.36 -23.03
C GLY A 372 -12.52 -6.93 -23.64
N LEU A 373 -12.52 -8.22 -23.94
CA LEU A 373 -11.38 -8.90 -24.55
C LEU A 373 -11.05 -8.39 -25.96
N ASP A 374 -12.01 -7.80 -26.63
CA ASP A 374 -11.87 -7.16 -27.95
C ASP A 374 -11.35 -5.70 -27.89
N GLY A 375 -11.14 -5.19 -26.67
CA GLY A 375 -10.71 -3.80 -26.43
C GLY A 375 -11.83 -2.77 -26.45
N GLU A 376 -13.09 -3.18 -26.56
CA GLU A 376 -14.26 -2.30 -26.53
C GLU A 376 -14.75 -2.08 -25.09
N ARG A 377 -15.36 -0.91 -24.84
CA ARG A 377 -15.98 -0.60 -23.55
C ARG A 377 -17.24 -1.42 -23.35
N LEU A 378 -17.37 -2.04 -22.20
CA LEU A 378 -18.53 -2.86 -21.87
C LEU A 378 -19.61 -2.05 -21.13
N PRO A 379 -20.90 -2.39 -21.30
CA PRO A 379 -21.97 -1.76 -20.56
C PRO A 379 -21.90 -2.10 -19.06
N ARG A 380 -22.56 -1.27 -18.23
CA ARG A 380 -22.69 -1.52 -16.80
C ARG A 380 -23.34 -2.88 -16.53
N GLY A 381 -22.85 -3.58 -15.48
CA GLY A 381 -23.31 -4.91 -15.11
C GLY A 381 -22.65 -6.05 -15.88
N VAL A 382 -21.70 -5.78 -16.77
CA VAL A 382 -20.92 -6.79 -17.48
C VAL A 382 -19.50 -6.84 -16.92
N GLU A 383 -18.99 -8.06 -16.75
CA GLU A 383 -17.63 -8.32 -16.26
C GLU A 383 -16.59 -8.10 -17.36
N GLY A 384 -15.44 -7.55 -16.99
CA GLY A 384 -14.30 -7.38 -17.87
C GLY A 384 -13.10 -6.79 -17.14
N GLU A 385 -12.07 -6.36 -17.86
CA GLU A 385 -10.92 -5.73 -17.24
C GLU A 385 -11.27 -4.33 -16.77
N LEU A 386 -11.00 -4.06 -15.50
CA LEU A 386 -11.11 -2.71 -14.92
C LEU A 386 -10.00 -1.82 -15.46
N ILE A 387 -10.38 -0.67 -16.00
CA ILE A 387 -9.44 0.37 -16.39
C ILE A 387 -9.74 1.64 -15.63
N MET A 388 -8.72 2.45 -15.42
CA MET A 388 -8.85 3.68 -14.64
C MET A 388 -8.17 4.87 -15.30
N ARG A 389 -8.69 6.07 -15.02
CA ARG A 389 -8.07 7.36 -15.32
C ARG A 389 -8.34 8.31 -14.17
N GLY A 390 -7.36 9.12 -13.78
CA GLY A 390 -7.56 10.07 -12.67
C GLY A 390 -6.33 10.92 -12.39
N PRO A 391 -6.48 11.98 -11.55
CA PRO A 391 -5.41 12.90 -11.21
C PRO A 391 -4.27 12.24 -10.41
N GLN A 392 -4.52 11.11 -9.76
CA GLN A 392 -3.57 10.33 -8.98
C GLN A 392 -2.81 9.29 -9.79
N ARG A 393 -3.09 9.15 -11.09
CA ARG A 393 -2.41 8.21 -11.97
C ARG A 393 -0.89 8.48 -11.99
N PHE A 394 -0.08 7.43 -11.83
CA PHE A 394 1.38 7.50 -11.89
C PHE A 394 1.92 8.02 -13.24
N LEU A 395 3.20 8.37 -13.25
CA LEU A 395 3.86 8.96 -14.44
C LEU A 395 4.59 7.93 -15.31
N GLY A 396 4.65 6.68 -14.89
CA GLY A 396 5.35 5.58 -15.57
C GLY A 396 6.29 4.80 -14.66
N TYR A 397 6.92 3.77 -15.18
CA TYR A 397 7.88 2.96 -14.44
C TYR A 397 9.30 3.47 -14.61
N PHE A 398 10.03 3.58 -13.52
CA PHE A 398 11.39 4.12 -13.48
C PHE A 398 12.36 3.23 -14.27
N GLY A 399 12.98 3.81 -15.31
CA GLY A 399 13.91 3.10 -16.17
C GLY A 399 13.32 1.98 -17.04
N ARG A 400 11.97 1.83 -17.10
CA ARG A 400 11.30 0.71 -17.76
C ARG A 400 10.21 1.17 -18.75
N PRO A 401 10.55 1.94 -19.79
CA PRO A 401 9.58 2.48 -20.73
C PRO A 401 8.79 1.39 -21.51
N GLU A 402 9.34 0.18 -21.63
CA GLU A 402 8.65 -0.96 -22.22
C GLU A 402 7.40 -1.36 -21.44
N LEU A 403 7.43 -1.29 -20.11
CA LEU A 403 6.28 -1.57 -19.25
C LEU A 403 5.20 -0.47 -19.36
N ASP A 404 5.62 0.77 -19.65
CA ASP A 404 4.68 1.86 -19.87
C ASP A 404 3.76 1.58 -21.09
N HIS A 405 4.29 0.92 -22.13
CA HIS A 405 3.50 0.57 -23.32
C HIS A 405 2.44 -0.51 -23.04
N GLU A 406 2.67 -1.35 -22.04
CA GLU A 406 1.73 -2.41 -21.67
C GLU A 406 0.57 -1.90 -20.80
N ILE A 407 0.82 -0.85 -20.00
CA ILE A 407 -0.14 -0.40 -18.99
C ILE A 407 -0.93 0.83 -19.41
N PHE A 408 -0.34 1.73 -20.22
CA PHE A 408 -1.03 2.96 -20.63
C PHE A 408 -1.86 2.76 -21.89
N LEU A 409 -3.12 3.10 -21.77
CA LEU A 409 -4.09 3.22 -22.86
C LEU A 409 -4.09 4.66 -23.42
N PRO A 410 -4.71 4.89 -24.61
CA PRO A 410 -4.98 6.25 -25.10
C PRO A 410 -5.76 7.08 -24.08
N ASP A 411 -5.67 8.41 -24.21
CA ASP A 411 -6.43 9.39 -23.40
C ASP A 411 -6.21 9.29 -21.89
N GLY A 412 -5.05 8.77 -21.47
CA GLY A 412 -4.64 8.73 -20.06
C GLY A 412 -5.24 7.59 -19.23
N TRP A 413 -5.90 6.63 -19.85
CA TRP A 413 -6.38 5.44 -19.17
C TRP A 413 -5.26 4.45 -18.86
N LEU A 414 -5.49 3.59 -17.86
CA LEU A 414 -4.60 2.51 -17.44
C LEU A 414 -5.32 1.17 -17.47
N HIS A 415 -4.62 0.14 -17.92
CA HIS A 415 -4.92 -1.25 -17.56
C HIS A 415 -4.60 -1.48 -16.09
N THR A 416 -5.56 -1.95 -15.29
CA THR A 416 -5.32 -2.27 -13.87
C THR A 416 -4.86 -3.71 -13.67
N GLY A 417 -5.17 -4.57 -14.64
CA GLY A 417 -5.00 -6.01 -14.55
C GLY A 417 -5.96 -6.68 -13.57
N ASP A 418 -6.96 -5.94 -13.06
CA ASP A 418 -8.05 -6.48 -12.24
C ASP A 418 -9.27 -6.73 -13.11
N VAL A 419 -9.97 -7.84 -12.86
CA VAL A 419 -11.30 -8.13 -13.43
C VAL A 419 -12.33 -7.59 -12.46
N ALA A 420 -13.31 -6.85 -12.98
CA ALA A 420 -14.35 -6.23 -12.19
C ALA A 420 -15.67 -6.10 -12.94
N MET A 421 -16.69 -5.75 -12.22
CA MET A 421 -17.98 -5.30 -12.72
C MET A 421 -18.31 -3.94 -12.10
N ILE A 422 -18.94 -3.06 -12.89
CA ILE A 422 -19.48 -1.79 -12.39
C ILE A 422 -20.98 -1.80 -12.60
N ASP A 423 -21.75 -1.65 -11.54
CA ASP A 423 -23.21 -1.65 -11.62
C ASP A 423 -23.79 -0.34 -12.17
N SER A 424 -25.12 -0.29 -12.32
CA SER A 424 -25.84 0.87 -12.87
C SER A 424 -25.73 2.15 -12.00
N GLU A 425 -25.37 2.00 -10.71
CA GLU A 425 -25.20 3.12 -9.78
C GLU A 425 -23.72 3.54 -9.64
N GLY A 426 -22.80 2.85 -10.35
CA GLY A 426 -21.37 3.15 -10.39
C GLY A 426 -20.54 2.45 -9.31
N TYR A 427 -21.11 1.49 -8.56
CA TYR A 427 -20.34 0.70 -7.60
C TYR A 427 -19.54 -0.38 -8.32
N VAL A 428 -18.28 -0.48 -7.93
CA VAL A 428 -17.33 -1.47 -8.41
C VAL A 428 -17.40 -2.73 -7.54
N THR A 429 -17.30 -3.89 -8.18
CA THR A 429 -17.04 -5.16 -7.51
C THR A 429 -15.83 -5.79 -8.16
N ILE A 430 -14.74 -5.93 -7.43
CA ILE A 430 -13.51 -6.59 -7.89
C ILE A 430 -13.73 -8.10 -7.82
N LEU A 431 -13.50 -8.77 -8.94
CA LEU A 431 -13.70 -10.20 -9.10
C LEU A 431 -12.38 -10.98 -9.06
N GLY A 432 -11.24 -10.29 -9.23
CA GLY A 432 -9.92 -10.89 -9.15
C GLY A 432 -8.90 -10.25 -10.10
N ARG A 433 -7.79 -10.97 -10.33
CA ARG A 433 -6.72 -10.54 -11.25
C ARG A 433 -6.82 -11.28 -12.57
N SER A 434 -6.67 -10.58 -13.70
CA SER A 434 -6.71 -11.20 -15.04
C SER A 434 -5.60 -12.25 -15.22
N LYS A 435 -4.40 -11.99 -14.70
CA LYS A 435 -3.25 -12.92 -14.74
C LYS A 435 -3.38 -14.11 -13.78
N GLU A 436 -4.29 -14.06 -12.82
CA GLU A 436 -4.56 -15.14 -11.85
C GLU A 436 -5.80 -15.95 -12.23
N THR A 437 -6.54 -15.51 -13.24
CA THR A 437 -7.74 -16.22 -13.72
C THR A 437 -7.41 -17.65 -14.15
N ILE A 438 -8.13 -18.61 -13.59
CA ILE A 438 -7.99 -20.03 -13.91
C ILE A 438 -8.88 -20.33 -15.11
N ILE A 439 -8.27 -20.83 -16.19
CA ILE A 439 -9.00 -21.17 -17.43
C ILE A 439 -9.34 -22.66 -17.42
N ARG A 440 -10.57 -22.98 -17.02
CA ARG A 440 -11.04 -24.35 -16.90
C ARG A 440 -12.07 -24.68 -17.99
N GLY A 441 -11.67 -25.50 -18.94
CA GLY A 441 -12.58 -25.93 -20.05
C GLY A 441 -13.17 -24.78 -20.85
N GLY A 442 -12.43 -23.65 -20.97
CA GLY A 442 -12.89 -22.43 -21.64
C GLY A 442 -13.63 -21.45 -20.71
N ALA A 443 -13.95 -21.84 -19.49
CA ALA A 443 -14.51 -20.92 -18.49
C ALA A 443 -13.41 -20.19 -17.72
N ASN A 444 -13.52 -18.87 -17.60
CA ASN A 444 -12.66 -18.05 -16.79
C ASN A 444 -13.17 -18.06 -15.34
N ILE A 445 -12.33 -18.46 -14.39
CA ILE A 445 -12.67 -18.56 -12.98
C ILE A 445 -11.73 -17.67 -12.19
N SER A 446 -12.28 -16.74 -11.42
CA SER A 446 -11.51 -15.93 -10.47
C SER A 446 -11.19 -16.75 -9.22
N PRO A 447 -9.91 -16.97 -8.86
CA PRO A 447 -9.54 -17.53 -7.56
C PRO A 447 -10.11 -16.74 -6.40
N ALA A 448 -10.06 -15.42 -6.48
CA ALA A 448 -10.54 -14.52 -5.44
C ALA A 448 -12.04 -14.66 -5.15
N GLU A 449 -12.86 -14.89 -6.17
CA GLU A 449 -14.29 -15.18 -6.00
C GLU A 449 -14.51 -16.47 -5.19
N VAL A 450 -13.81 -17.53 -5.57
CA VAL A 450 -13.90 -18.83 -4.87
C VAL A 450 -13.40 -18.72 -3.42
N GLU A 451 -12.29 -18.03 -3.22
CA GLU A 451 -11.71 -17.74 -1.90
C GLU A 451 -12.66 -16.95 -1.02
N THR A 452 -13.25 -15.88 -1.55
CA THR A 452 -14.21 -15.04 -0.83
C THR A 452 -15.41 -15.84 -0.32
N VAL A 453 -15.94 -16.71 -1.17
CA VAL A 453 -17.08 -17.55 -0.83
C VAL A 453 -16.70 -18.58 0.24
N LEU A 454 -15.61 -19.32 0.05
CA LEU A 454 -15.21 -20.40 0.95
C LEU A 454 -14.64 -19.90 2.28
N SER A 455 -14.00 -18.73 2.31
CA SER A 455 -13.42 -18.15 3.54
C SER A 455 -14.46 -17.78 4.61
N SER A 456 -15.75 -17.76 4.25
CA SER A 456 -16.85 -17.53 5.22
C SER A 456 -17.16 -18.74 6.10
N ASP A 457 -16.63 -19.93 5.78
CA ASP A 457 -16.85 -21.14 6.59
C ASP A 457 -15.92 -21.13 7.82
N PRO A 458 -16.46 -21.38 9.04
CA PRO A 458 -15.70 -21.31 10.29
C PRO A 458 -14.57 -22.35 10.40
N GLN A 459 -14.53 -23.38 9.55
CA GLN A 459 -13.43 -24.35 9.51
C GLN A 459 -12.18 -23.82 8.80
N ILE A 460 -12.30 -22.69 8.09
CA ILE A 460 -11.23 -22.12 7.25
C ILE A 460 -10.67 -20.86 7.89
N ARG A 461 -9.42 -20.92 8.35
CA ARG A 461 -8.69 -19.73 8.83
C ARG A 461 -8.15 -18.88 7.69
N GLN A 462 -7.54 -19.53 6.68
CA GLN A 462 -7.05 -18.89 5.46
C GLN A 462 -7.24 -19.81 4.27
N ILE A 463 -7.46 -19.25 3.10
CA ILE A 463 -7.58 -20.00 1.86
C ILE A 463 -6.90 -19.25 0.71
N ALA A 464 -6.27 -20.01 -0.18
CA ALA A 464 -5.84 -19.54 -1.49
C ALA A 464 -6.13 -20.60 -2.54
N VAL A 465 -6.68 -20.18 -3.67
CA VAL A 465 -6.99 -21.08 -4.78
C VAL A 465 -5.95 -20.92 -5.88
N VAL A 466 -5.36 -22.04 -6.29
CA VAL A 466 -4.35 -22.08 -7.37
C VAL A 466 -4.78 -23.00 -8.51
N ALA A 467 -4.25 -22.71 -9.70
CA ALA A 467 -4.45 -23.55 -10.88
C ALA A 467 -3.56 -24.80 -10.83
N ILE A 468 -4.11 -25.94 -11.19
CA ILE A 468 -3.38 -27.18 -11.48
C ILE A 468 -3.60 -27.51 -12.95
N ALA A 469 -2.52 -27.89 -13.66
CA ALA A 469 -2.62 -28.32 -15.06
C ALA A 469 -3.48 -29.57 -15.20
N ASP A 470 -4.34 -29.61 -16.22
CA ASP A 470 -5.19 -30.75 -16.57
C ASP A 470 -5.21 -30.94 -18.10
N GLU A 471 -4.94 -32.14 -18.55
CA GLU A 471 -4.84 -32.46 -20.00
C GLU A 471 -6.16 -32.19 -20.77
N ARG A 472 -7.30 -32.35 -20.12
CA ARG A 472 -8.61 -32.21 -20.76
C ARG A 472 -9.21 -30.82 -20.63
N LEU A 473 -9.05 -30.22 -19.45
CA LEU A 473 -9.71 -28.95 -19.12
C LEU A 473 -8.74 -27.75 -19.20
N GLY A 474 -7.47 -28.00 -19.51
CA GLY A 474 -6.40 -27.00 -19.43
C GLY A 474 -5.96 -26.76 -17.99
N GLN A 475 -6.88 -26.37 -17.13
CA GLN A 475 -6.61 -26.13 -15.70
C GLN A 475 -7.77 -26.64 -14.82
N ARG A 476 -7.45 -27.00 -13.58
CA ARG A 476 -8.38 -27.28 -12.47
C ARG A 476 -8.05 -26.40 -11.26
N LEU A 477 -8.98 -26.33 -10.32
CA LEU A 477 -8.85 -25.54 -9.11
C LEU A 477 -8.37 -26.43 -7.95
N CYS A 478 -7.34 -25.97 -7.23
CA CYS A 478 -6.96 -26.53 -5.94
C CYS A 478 -7.15 -25.45 -4.85
N ALA A 479 -7.96 -25.76 -3.85
CA ALA A 479 -8.08 -24.95 -2.65
C ALA A 479 -7.00 -25.35 -1.64
N CYS A 480 -6.04 -24.44 -1.41
CA CYS A 480 -5.03 -24.56 -0.36
C CYS A 480 -5.57 -23.90 0.91
N ILE A 481 -5.81 -24.70 1.94
CA ILE A 481 -6.54 -24.26 3.14
C ILE A 481 -5.66 -24.37 4.37
N VAL A 482 -5.61 -23.30 5.16
CA VAL A 482 -5.12 -23.31 6.54
C VAL A 482 -6.35 -23.48 7.43
N PRO A 483 -6.50 -24.59 8.15
CA PRO A 483 -7.67 -24.83 8.99
C PRO A 483 -7.73 -23.90 10.20
N ALA A 484 -8.93 -23.64 10.71
CA ALA A 484 -9.15 -22.80 11.89
C ALA A 484 -8.62 -23.46 13.16
N GLU A 485 -8.81 -24.78 13.29
CA GLU A 485 -8.29 -25.57 14.41
C GLU A 485 -7.12 -26.45 13.97
N SER A 486 -6.18 -26.71 14.90
CA SER A 486 -5.06 -27.61 14.66
C SER A 486 -5.59 -29.05 14.51
N GLY A 487 -5.55 -29.60 13.31
CA GLY A 487 -6.04 -30.96 13.04
C GLY A 487 -6.33 -31.21 11.56
N ALA A 488 -7.15 -32.20 11.27
CA ALA A 488 -7.62 -32.49 9.92
C ALA A 488 -8.54 -31.35 9.46
N GLY A 489 -8.10 -30.58 8.46
CA GLY A 489 -8.93 -29.54 7.83
C GLY A 489 -10.09 -30.14 7.01
N PRO A 490 -10.90 -29.29 6.36
CA PRO A 490 -12.04 -29.75 5.55
C PRO A 490 -11.59 -30.64 4.40
N THR A 491 -12.36 -31.68 4.16
CA THR A 491 -12.17 -32.58 3.01
C THR A 491 -12.67 -31.93 1.70
N LEU A 492 -12.35 -32.52 0.56
CA LEU A 492 -12.86 -32.06 -0.73
C LEU A 492 -14.41 -32.05 -0.77
N ASP A 493 -15.06 -33.01 -0.15
CA ASP A 493 -16.54 -33.11 -0.12
C ASP A 493 -17.14 -32.04 0.80
N ASP A 494 -16.44 -31.70 1.90
CA ASP A 494 -16.83 -30.57 2.75
C ASP A 494 -16.74 -29.24 1.96
N VAL A 495 -15.63 -29.01 1.27
CA VAL A 495 -15.43 -27.80 0.43
C VAL A 495 -16.48 -27.69 -0.67
N LYS A 496 -16.83 -28.80 -1.33
CA LYS A 496 -17.93 -28.82 -2.32
C LYS A 496 -19.28 -28.49 -1.67
N THR A 497 -19.53 -29.02 -0.49
CA THR A 497 -20.76 -28.72 0.26
C THR A 497 -20.82 -27.24 0.67
N MET A 498 -19.70 -26.65 1.10
CA MET A 498 -19.58 -25.22 1.37
C MET A 498 -19.89 -24.39 0.11
N ALA A 499 -19.27 -24.75 -1.02
CA ALA A 499 -19.49 -24.08 -2.29
C ALA A 499 -20.96 -24.17 -2.76
N GLU A 500 -21.61 -25.31 -2.59
CA GLU A 500 -23.04 -25.52 -2.92
C GLU A 500 -23.95 -24.66 -2.04
N ARG A 501 -23.72 -24.65 -0.72
CA ARG A 501 -24.50 -23.85 0.24
C ARG A 501 -24.38 -22.36 -0.05
N ALA A 502 -23.22 -21.93 -0.49
CA ALA A 502 -22.95 -20.54 -0.84
C ALA A 502 -23.45 -20.17 -2.26
N GLY A 503 -24.06 -21.10 -2.99
CA GLY A 503 -24.60 -20.86 -4.34
C GLY A 503 -23.54 -20.71 -5.43
N LEU A 504 -22.31 -21.15 -5.18
CA LEU A 504 -21.24 -21.08 -6.18
C LEU A 504 -21.53 -22.07 -7.34
N ALA A 505 -21.42 -21.59 -8.57
CA ALA A 505 -21.66 -22.44 -9.74
C ALA A 505 -20.70 -23.65 -9.77
N LYS A 506 -21.20 -24.84 -10.14
CA LYS A 506 -20.44 -26.11 -10.07
C LYS A 506 -19.10 -26.10 -10.82
N TYR A 507 -18.99 -25.35 -11.93
CA TYR A 507 -17.76 -25.27 -12.70
C TYR A 507 -16.65 -24.47 -11.98
N LYS A 508 -17.00 -23.70 -10.94
CA LYS A 508 -16.08 -22.93 -10.06
C LYS A 508 -15.67 -23.69 -8.80
N TRP A 509 -16.20 -24.90 -8.59
CA TRP A 509 -15.88 -25.66 -7.38
C TRP A 509 -14.45 -26.20 -7.45
N PRO A 510 -13.69 -26.14 -6.36
CA PRO A 510 -12.39 -26.80 -6.29
C PRO A 510 -12.52 -28.31 -6.54
N GLU A 511 -11.56 -28.85 -7.28
CA GLU A 511 -11.46 -30.28 -7.59
C GLU A 511 -10.40 -30.95 -6.75
N HIS A 512 -9.54 -30.14 -6.13
CA HIS A 512 -8.52 -30.57 -5.19
C HIS A 512 -8.54 -29.68 -3.95
N VAL A 513 -8.21 -30.29 -2.80
CA VAL A 513 -8.01 -29.60 -1.52
C VAL A 513 -6.65 -30.00 -0.98
N ARG A 514 -5.89 -29.02 -0.55
CA ARG A 514 -4.62 -29.22 0.14
C ARG A 514 -4.65 -28.49 1.47
N ILE A 515 -4.48 -29.22 2.57
CA ILE A 515 -4.31 -28.62 3.88
C ILE A 515 -2.86 -28.21 4.04
N VAL A 516 -2.64 -26.95 4.41
CA VAL A 516 -1.30 -26.37 4.62
C VAL A 516 -1.22 -25.72 6.01
N GLU A 517 -0.03 -25.71 6.59
CA GLU A 517 0.20 -25.07 7.89
C GLU A 517 0.13 -23.54 7.80
N SER A 518 0.60 -22.99 6.69
CA SER A 518 0.57 -21.55 6.39
C SER A 518 0.60 -21.32 4.88
N LEU A 519 0.08 -20.16 4.45
CA LEU A 519 0.22 -19.69 3.07
C LEU A 519 1.54 -18.92 2.91
N PRO A 520 2.30 -19.12 1.83
CA PRO A 520 3.46 -18.28 1.53
C PRO A 520 3.00 -16.86 1.23
N MET A 521 3.53 -15.89 1.98
CA MET A 521 3.14 -14.49 1.91
C MET A 521 4.31 -13.60 1.50
N THR A 522 3.99 -12.47 0.85
CA THR A 522 4.92 -11.34 0.72
C THR A 522 5.04 -10.61 2.04
N SER A 523 6.03 -9.72 2.17
CA SER A 523 6.16 -8.80 3.30
C SER A 523 4.96 -7.84 3.47
N SER A 524 4.16 -7.65 2.41
CA SER A 524 2.91 -6.87 2.44
C SER A 524 1.66 -7.68 2.78
N GLY A 525 1.80 -8.97 3.13
CA GLY A 525 0.68 -9.85 3.46
C GLY A 525 -0.10 -10.38 2.25
N LYS A 526 0.48 -10.33 1.04
CA LYS A 526 -0.13 -10.93 -0.17
C LYS A 526 0.35 -12.36 -0.36
N VAL A 527 -0.56 -13.26 -0.74
CA VAL A 527 -0.23 -14.66 -1.06
C VAL A 527 0.71 -14.73 -2.28
N LEU A 528 1.83 -15.43 -2.12
CA LEU A 528 2.76 -15.77 -3.21
C LEU A 528 2.20 -16.97 -4.00
N ARG A 529 1.17 -16.73 -4.81
CA ARG A 529 0.42 -17.79 -5.53
C ARG A 529 1.31 -18.69 -6.38
N ARG A 530 2.33 -18.13 -7.03
CA ARG A 530 3.28 -18.92 -7.83
C ARG A 530 4.05 -19.91 -6.98
N VAL A 531 4.51 -19.50 -5.79
CA VAL A 531 5.21 -20.38 -4.84
C VAL A 531 4.26 -21.45 -4.33
N LEU A 532 3.04 -21.05 -3.94
CA LEU A 532 2.01 -21.97 -3.47
C LEU A 532 1.63 -23.00 -4.55
N GLN A 533 1.48 -22.57 -5.80
CA GLN A 533 1.19 -23.44 -6.94
C GLN A 533 2.32 -24.48 -7.17
N GLN A 534 3.58 -24.04 -7.13
CA GLN A 534 4.74 -24.94 -7.25
C GLN A 534 4.77 -25.98 -6.13
N GLN A 535 4.58 -25.54 -4.87
CA GLN A 535 4.50 -26.43 -3.72
C GLN A 535 3.33 -27.41 -3.81
N THR A 536 2.21 -26.98 -4.39
CA THR A 536 1.02 -27.82 -4.57
C THR A 536 1.23 -28.87 -5.65
N LEU A 537 1.84 -28.49 -6.77
CA LEU A 537 2.18 -29.45 -7.84
C LEU A 537 3.16 -30.51 -7.36
N ALA A 538 4.23 -30.13 -6.66
CA ALA A 538 5.19 -31.06 -6.10
C ALA A 538 4.52 -32.07 -5.14
N ALA A 539 3.65 -31.60 -4.24
CA ALA A 539 2.94 -32.48 -3.30
C ALA A 539 1.96 -33.45 -3.99
N LEU A 540 1.32 -33.02 -5.08
CA LEU A 540 0.41 -33.89 -5.85
C LEU A 540 1.19 -34.95 -6.68
N GLU A 541 2.40 -34.65 -7.11
CA GLU A 541 3.28 -35.63 -7.76
C GLU A 541 3.76 -36.72 -6.77
N ASP A 542 4.07 -36.31 -5.53
CA ASP A 542 4.48 -37.24 -4.46
C ASP A 542 3.34 -38.18 -4.01
N ASP A 543 2.07 -37.72 -4.08
CA ASP A 543 0.89 -38.56 -3.73
C ASP A 543 0.52 -39.60 -4.81
N VAL A 544 1.06 -39.47 -6.03
CA VAL A 544 0.78 -40.37 -7.18
C VAL A 544 1.90 -41.42 -7.40
N GLY A 545 3.07 -41.28 -6.75
CA GLY A 545 4.21 -42.19 -6.79
C GLY A 545 4.18 -43.19 -5.64
#